data_f1d13213b06b84fda110723a95788f6b
#
_entry.id   f1d13213b06b84fda110723a95788f6b
#
_cell.length_a   1.000
_cell.length_b   1.000
_cell.length_c   1.000
_cell.angle_alpha   90.00
_cell.angle_beta   90.00
_cell.angle_gamma   90.00
#
_symmetry.space_group_name_H-M   'P 1'
#
loop_
_entity.id
_entity.type
_entity.pdbx_description
1 polymer ?
#
loop_
_entity_poly.entity_id
_entity_poly.type
_entity_poly.pdbx_seq_one_letter_code
_entity_poly.pdbx_strand_id
1 'polypeptide(L)'
;MRHIKTIDDITKDGKVEFGDGYDFVENTEEADAILMRSTDLHGYELPTSIRAIARCGAGVNNIPTDEYAKRGVVVFNSPGANSNAVKELVIAMLILSSRGVVQSMKWVRAHADDPNILVDAEKAKKAFVGRELKGKRIGVVGLGNVGSKVANACVDLGM
;
A
#
# COMPACT_ATOMS: atom_id res chain seq x y z
N MET A 1 -7.07 32.84 -4.21
CA MET A 1 -7.22 31.58 -3.49
C MET A 1 -7.25 30.46 -4.53
N ARG A 2 -6.56 29.35 -4.30
CA ARG A 2 -6.59 28.19 -5.21
C ARG A 2 -7.49 27.12 -4.61
N HIS A 3 -8.31 26.50 -5.46
CA HIS A 3 -9.28 25.53 -5.01
C HIS A 3 -8.85 24.11 -5.34
N ILE A 4 -8.93 23.22 -4.36
CA ILE A 4 -8.54 21.81 -4.48
C ILE A 4 -9.78 20.94 -4.28
N LYS A 5 -10.06 20.06 -5.24
CA LYS A 5 -11.04 18.98 -5.07
C LYS A 5 -10.35 17.71 -4.64
N THR A 6 -10.81 17.12 -3.57
CA THR A 6 -10.40 15.79 -3.16
C THR A 6 -11.33 14.75 -3.76
N ILE A 7 -10.77 13.79 -4.50
CA ILE A 7 -11.45 12.59 -4.97
C ILE A 7 -10.87 11.42 -4.17
N ASP A 8 -11.68 10.50 -3.73
CA ASP A 8 -11.35 9.46 -2.74
C ASP A 8 -11.24 9.99 -1.30
N ASP A 9 -11.25 9.06 -0.36
CA ASP A 9 -11.13 9.35 1.09
C ASP A 9 -9.66 9.58 1.51
N ILE A 10 -9.02 10.63 1.00
CA ILE A 10 -7.59 10.89 1.25
C ILE A 10 -7.35 11.54 2.63
N THR A 11 -8.33 12.28 3.15
CA THR A 11 -8.11 13.21 4.25
C THR A 11 -8.70 12.79 5.60
N LYS A 12 -9.28 11.59 5.73
CA LYS A 12 -9.94 11.16 6.97
C LYS A 12 -9.01 11.06 8.18
N ASP A 13 -7.74 10.69 7.98
CA ASP A 13 -6.78 10.42 9.05
C ASP A 13 -5.59 11.38 9.09
N GLY A 14 -5.54 12.38 8.22
CA GLY A 14 -4.47 13.37 8.14
C GLY A 14 -4.98 14.72 7.69
N LYS A 15 -4.79 15.75 8.49
CA LYS A 15 -4.97 17.12 8.01
C LYS A 15 -3.92 17.39 6.97
N VAL A 16 -4.33 17.44 5.71
CA VAL A 16 -3.48 17.99 4.65
C VAL A 16 -3.50 19.51 4.85
N GLU A 17 -2.44 20.03 5.44
CA GLU A 17 -2.30 21.48 5.62
C GLU A 17 -1.68 22.07 4.35
N PHE A 18 -2.51 22.72 3.56
CA PHE A 18 -2.07 23.68 2.56
C PHE A 18 -2.10 25.06 3.20
N GLY A 19 -1.11 25.91 2.92
CA GLY A 19 -1.08 27.27 3.49
C GLY A 19 -2.30 28.12 3.08
N ASP A 20 -2.41 29.32 3.63
CA ASP A 20 -3.55 30.24 3.53
C ASP A 20 -4.03 30.59 2.11
N GLY A 21 -3.27 30.21 1.08
CA GLY A 21 -3.61 30.42 -0.34
C GLY A 21 -4.51 29.35 -0.97
N TYR A 22 -4.90 28.32 -0.22
CA TYR A 22 -5.62 27.14 -0.72
C TYR A 22 -6.89 26.88 0.06
N ASP A 23 -7.91 26.37 -0.63
CA ASP A 23 -9.17 25.93 -0.05
C ASP A 23 -9.66 24.64 -0.71
N PHE A 24 -10.44 23.86 0.03
CA PHE A 24 -11.04 22.64 -0.48
C PHE A 24 -12.48 22.89 -0.91
N VAL A 25 -12.82 22.42 -2.11
CA VAL A 25 -14.15 22.60 -2.72
C VAL A 25 -14.81 21.24 -2.97
N GLU A 26 -16.14 21.25 -2.90
CA GLU A 26 -16.93 20.05 -3.17
C GLU A 26 -17.21 19.83 -4.66
N ASN A 27 -17.27 20.89 -5.45
CA ASN A 27 -17.55 20.83 -6.88
C ASN A 27 -16.24 20.86 -7.68
N THR A 28 -16.04 19.88 -8.57
CA THR A 28 -14.84 19.80 -9.42
C THR A 28 -14.74 20.94 -10.42
N GLU A 29 -15.86 21.50 -10.87
CA GLU A 29 -15.89 22.65 -11.79
C GLU A 29 -15.27 23.92 -11.19
N GLU A 30 -15.26 24.03 -9.86
CA GLU A 30 -14.69 25.15 -9.12
C GLU A 30 -13.22 24.94 -8.79
N ALA A 31 -12.68 23.75 -9.05
CA ALA A 31 -11.33 23.39 -8.65
C ALA A 31 -10.26 23.83 -9.66
N ASP A 32 -9.10 24.20 -9.16
CA ASP A 32 -7.86 24.40 -9.92
C ASP A 32 -7.02 23.11 -9.97
N ALA A 33 -7.16 22.25 -8.96
CA ALA A 33 -6.39 21.01 -8.81
C ALA A 33 -7.23 19.88 -8.20
N ILE A 34 -6.82 18.65 -8.51
CA ILE A 34 -7.39 17.44 -7.94
C ILE A 34 -6.35 16.72 -7.07
N LEU A 35 -6.75 16.34 -5.86
CA LEU A 35 -6.02 15.41 -5.00
C LEU A 35 -6.79 14.08 -4.97
N MET A 36 -6.13 12.97 -5.36
CA MET A 36 -6.78 11.68 -5.57
C MET A 36 -5.90 10.49 -5.18
N ARG A 37 -6.47 9.30 -5.17
CA ARG A 37 -5.74 8.05 -4.90
C ARG A 37 -6.06 6.92 -5.87
N SER A 38 -7.29 6.42 -5.88
CA SER A 38 -7.67 5.16 -6.53
C SER A 38 -8.65 5.29 -7.68
N THR A 39 -9.40 6.37 -7.74
CA THR A 39 -10.38 6.62 -8.81
C THR A 39 -9.72 6.54 -10.18
N ASP A 40 -10.37 5.89 -11.13
CA ASP A 40 -9.92 5.84 -12.52
C ASP A 40 -10.40 7.08 -13.26
N LEU A 41 -9.48 7.82 -13.84
CA LEU A 41 -9.74 9.03 -14.61
C LEU A 41 -9.74 8.80 -16.13
N HIS A 42 -9.65 7.55 -16.60
CA HIS A 42 -9.83 7.26 -18.02
C HIS A 42 -11.29 7.50 -18.42
N GLY A 43 -11.49 8.34 -19.43
CA GLY A 43 -12.84 8.78 -19.85
C GLY A 43 -13.52 9.74 -18.90
N TYR A 44 -12.84 10.23 -17.87
CA TYR A 44 -13.37 11.28 -17.00
C TYR A 44 -13.32 12.65 -17.71
N GLU A 45 -14.47 13.33 -17.76
CA GLU A 45 -14.54 14.68 -18.32
C GLU A 45 -13.93 15.69 -17.35
N LEU A 46 -12.61 15.90 -17.50
CA LEU A 46 -11.86 16.80 -16.64
C LEU A 46 -12.21 18.26 -16.98
N PRO A 47 -12.67 19.10 -16.03
CA PRO A 47 -12.92 20.52 -16.25
C PRO A 47 -11.69 21.25 -16.78
N THR A 48 -11.92 22.30 -17.57
CA THR A 48 -10.83 23.11 -18.17
C THR A 48 -10.11 23.99 -17.13
N SER A 49 -10.70 24.18 -15.95
CA SER A 49 -10.09 24.87 -14.81
C SER A 49 -8.92 24.12 -14.22
N ILE A 50 -8.93 22.77 -14.30
CA ILE A 50 -7.91 21.92 -13.67
C ILE A 50 -6.54 22.10 -14.33
N ARG A 51 -5.54 22.40 -13.51
CA ARG A 51 -4.13 22.60 -13.89
C ARG A 51 -3.20 21.53 -13.35
N ALA A 52 -3.60 20.87 -12.27
CA ALA A 52 -2.78 19.86 -11.62
C ALA A 52 -3.61 18.71 -11.06
N ILE A 53 -3.03 17.50 -11.08
CA ILE A 53 -3.56 16.33 -10.41
C ILE A 53 -2.45 15.76 -9.54
N ALA A 54 -2.70 15.58 -8.25
CA ALA A 54 -1.76 14.93 -7.34
C ALA A 54 -2.32 13.59 -6.87
N ARG A 55 -1.59 12.50 -7.20
CA ARG A 55 -1.97 11.16 -6.78
C ARG A 55 -1.23 10.75 -5.50
N CYS A 56 -1.98 10.40 -4.48
CA CYS A 56 -1.46 9.80 -3.24
C CYS A 56 -1.10 8.33 -3.46
N GLY A 57 -0.03 8.08 -4.22
CA GLY A 57 0.46 6.75 -4.57
C GLY A 57 1.58 6.77 -5.59
N ALA A 58 2.27 5.66 -5.78
CA ALA A 58 3.43 5.58 -6.65
C ALA A 58 3.09 5.42 -8.14
N GLY A 59 2.10 4.60 -8.46
CA GLY A 59 1.68 4.38 -9.85
C GLY A 59 0.82 5.53 -10.38
N VAL A 60 0.63 5.63 -11.69
CA VAL A 60 -0.26 6.59 -12.35
C VAL A 60 -1.11 5.93 -13.44
N ASN A 61 -1.23 4.61 -13.39
CA ASN A 61 -1.95 3.82 -14.37
C ASN A 61 -3.47 4.05 -14.42
N ASN A 62 -4.02 4.71 -13.43
CA ASN A 62 -5.42 5.14 -13.37
C ASN A 62 -5.61 6.61 -13.82
N ILE A 63 -4.59 7.23 -14.42
CA ILE A 63 -4.62 8.61 -14.90
C ILE A 63 -4.13 8.62 -16.36
N PRO A 64 -4.91 9.14 -17.32
CA PRO A 64 -4.48 9.23 -18.71
C PRO A 64 -3.46 10.38 -18.89
N THR A 65 -2.24 10.16 -18.42
CA THR A 65 -1.18 11.17 -18.31
C THR A 65 -0.85 11.84 -19.63
N ASP A 66 -0.80 11.09 -20.74
CA ASP A 66 -0.48 11.63 -22.08
C ASP A 66 -1.60 12.55 -22.62
N GLU A 67 -2.83 12.21 -22.32
CA GLU A 67 -3.99 13.03 -22.69
C GLU A 67 -3.98 14.35 -21.91
N TYR A 68 -3.79 14.25 -20.59
CA TYR A 68 -3.79 15.41 -19.71
C TYR A 68 -2.58 16.31 -19.92
N ALA A 69 -1.42 15.77 -20.26
CA ALA A 69 -0.25 16.54 -20.65
C ALA A 69 -0.51 17.41 -21.88
N LYS A 70 -1.22 16.90 -22.91
CA LYS A 70 -1.62 17.68 -24.09
C LYS A 70 -2.56 18.84 -23.75
N ARG A 71 -3.31 18.73 -22.63
CA ARG A 71 -4.19 19.78 -22.11
C ARG A 71 -3.46 20.74 -21.16
N GLY A 72 -2.17 20.55 -20.91
CA GLY A 72 -1.36 21.36 -19.99
C GLY A 72 -1.61 21.07 -18.51
N VAL A 73 -2.15 19.89 -18.19
CA VAL A 73 -2.37 19.44 -16.81
C VAL A 73 -1.15 18.67 -16.33
N VAL A 74 -0.58 19.09 -15.21
CA VAL A 74 0.57 18.42 -14.59
C VAL A 74 0.08 17.31 -13.65
N VAL A 75 0.67 16.11 -13.76
CA VAL A 75 0.36 14.99 -12.87
C VAL A 75 1.53 14.73 -11.93
N PHE A 76 1.27 14.78 -10.64
CA PHE A 76 2.20 14.45 -9.57
C PHE A 76 1.84 13.10 -8.94
N ASN A 77 2.84 12.39 -8.45
CA ASN A 77 2.69 11.16 -7.68
C ASN A 77 3.61 11.17 -6.45
N SER A 78 3.45 10.20 -5.56
CA SER A 78 4.24 10.08 -4.33
C SER A 78 5.01 8.74 -4.28
N PRO A 79 6.06 8.57 -5.12
CA PRO A 79 6.82 7.33 -5.17
C PRO A 79 7.58 7.10 -3.87
N GLY A 80 7.48 5.87 -3.34
CA GLY A 80 8.18 5.45 -2.13
C GLY A 80 7.49 5.77 -0.81
N ALA A 81 6.41 6.55 -0.79
CA ALA A 81 5.70 6.91 0.44
C ALA A 81 5.24 5.68 1.25
N ASN A 82 4.73 4.65 0.58
CA ASN A 82 4.28 3.40 1.21
C ASN A 82 5.34 2.28 1.20
N SER A 83 6.56 2.55 0.75
CA SER A 83 7.56 1.49 0.49
C SER A 83 7.96 0.72 1.74
N ASN A 84 7.96 1.37 2.91
CA ASN A 84 8.24 0.70 4.17
C ASN A 84 7.11 -0.25 4.57
N ALA A 85 5.86 0.20 4.49
CA ALA A 85 4.69 -0.64 4.81
C ALA A 85 4.61 -1.87 3.89
N VAL A 86 4.90 -1.71 2.60
CA VAL A 86 4.96 -2.83 1.65
C VAL A 86 6.09 -3.80 2.01
N LYS A 87 7.29 -3.30 2.35
CA LYS A 87 8.39 -4.14 2.84
C LYS A 87 7.97 -4.97 4.05
N GLU A 88 7.34 -4.36 5.04
CA GLU A 88 6.88 -5.06 6.26
C GLU A 88 5.88 -6.16 5.94
N LEU A 89 4.93 -5.90 5.05
CA LEU A 89 3.98 -6.91 4.59
C LEU A 89 4.67 -8.07 3.86
N VAL A 90 5.66 -7.78 3.01
CA VAL A 90 6.44 -8.82 2.32
C VAL A 90 7.19 -9.72 3.32
N ILE A 91 7.85 -9.13 4.31
CA ILE A 91 8.53 -9.90 5.37
C ILE A 91 7.55 -10.76 6.16
N ALA A 92 6.40 -10.21 6.54
CA ALA A 92 5.33 -10.97 7.19
C ALA A 92 4.89 -12.18 6.34
N MET A 93 4.67 -11.98 5.02
CA MET A 93 4.29 -13.05 4.10
C MET A 93 5.39 -14.10 3.93
N LEU A 94 6.65 -13.72 3.89
CA LEU A 94 7.78 -14.66 3.85
C LEU A 94 7.80 -15.56 5.09
N ILE A 95 7.59 -15.00 6.28
CA ILE A 95 7.51 -15.75 7.53
C ILE A 95 6.27 -16.67 7.52
N LEU A 96 5.11 -16.16 7.16
CA LEU A 96 3.86 -16.94 7.10
C LEU A 96 3.93 -18.08 6.08
N SER A 97 4.61 -17.89 4.95
CA SER A 97 4.79 -18.92 3.92
C SER A 97 5.77 -20.02 4.34
N SER A 98 6.74 -19.69 5.21
CA SER A 98 7.76 -20.62 5.67
C SER A 98 7.41 -21.35 6.96
N ARG A 99 6.42 -20.88 7.71
CA ARG A 99 6.01 -21.39 9.02
C ARG A 99 4.51 -21.72 9.02
N GLY A 100 4.11 -22.76 9.71
CA GLY A 100 2.70 -23.21 9.81
C GLY A 100 1.82 -22.32 10.72
N VAL A 101 2.02 -20.97 10.70
CA VAL A 101 1.32 -20.04 11.60
C VAL A 101 -0.20 -20.04 11.33
N VAL A 102 -0.62 -19.92 10.09
CA VAL A 102 -2.03 -19.89 9.74
C VAL A 102 -2.73 -21.21 10.08
N GLN A 103 -2.04 -22.34 9.83
CA GLN A 103 -2.54 -23.67 10.15
C GLN A 103 -2.67 -23.87 11.67
N SER A 104 -1.66 -23.42 12.44
CA SER A 104 -1.71 -23.51 13.90
C SER A 104 -2.83 -22.65 14.50
N MET A 105 -3.06 -21.44 13.97
CA MET A 105 -4.17 -20.59 14.38
C MET A 105 -5.54 -21.25 14.12
N LYS A 106 -5.70 -21.90 12.96
CA LYS A 106 -6.94 -22.63 12.64
C LYS A 106 -7.12 -23.80 13.59
N TRP A 107 -6.05 -24.54 13.89
CA TRP A 107 -6.10 -25.67 14.83
C TRP A 107 -6.52 -25.20 16.22
N VAL A 108 -5.87 -24.17 16.78
CA VAL A 108 -6.24 -23.61 18.10
C VAL A 108 -7.69 -23.18 18.16
N ARG A 109 -8.20 -22.49 17.13
CA ARG A 109 -9.62 -22.08 17.08
C ARG A 109 -10.57 -23.27 17.05
N ALA A 110 -10.21 -24.34 16.35
CA ALA A 110 -11.05 -25.55 16.26
C ALA A 110 -11.05 -26.37 17.56
N HIS A 111 -10.09 -26.17 18.47
CA HIS A 111 -9.96 -26.91 19.72
C HIS A 111 -10.07 -25.98 20.95
N ALA A 112 -10.69 -24.80 20.78
CA ALA A 112 -10.77 -23.80 21.85
C ALA A 112 -11.51 -24.30 23.11
N ASP A 113 -12.51 -25.18 22.92
CA ASP A 113 -13.34 -25.74 23.98
C ASP A 113 -12.83 -27.11 24.49
N ASP A 114 -11.68 -27.59 23.99
CA ASP A 114 -11.11 -28.87 24.41
C ASP A 114 -10.44 -28.73 25.78
N PRO A 115 -10.92 -29.46 26.82
CA PRO A 115 -10.30 -29.39 28.14
C PRO A 115 -8.87 -29.93 28.18
N ASN A 116 -8.43 -30.70 27.18
CA ASN A 116 -7.10 -31.28 27.06
C ASN A 116 -6.20 -30.48 26.09
N ILE A 117 -6.62 -29.30 25.62
CA ILE A 117 -5.94 -28.53 24.59
C ILE A 117 -4.44 -28.36 24.83
N LEU A 118 -3.99 -28.19 26.07
CA LEU A 118 -2.56 -28.03 26.40
C LEU A 118 -1.74 -29.29 26.08
N VAL A 119 -2.31 -30.47 26.35
CA VAL A 119 -1.67 -31.76 26.07
C VAL A 119 -1.68 -32.04 24.56
N ASP A 120 -2.78 -31.76 23.92
CA ASP A 120 -2.93 -32.04 22.48
C ASP A 120 -2.18 -31.02 21.62
N ALA A 121 -1.99 -29.78 22.10
CA ALA A 121 -1.14 -28.79 21.44
C ALA A 121 0.34 -29.27 21.37
N GLU A 122 0.86 -29.93 22.42
CA GLU A 122 2.21 -30.48 22.39
C GLU A 122 2.41 -31.55 21.30
N LYS A 123 1.37 -32.32 20.99
CA LYS A 123 1.39 -33.30 19.91
C LYS A 123 1.20 -32.62 18.55
N ALA A 124 0.23 -31.69 18.46
CA ALA A 124 -0.16 -31.01 17.24
C ALA A 124 0.92 -30.06 16.70
N LYS A 125 1.72 -29.44 17.59
CA LYS A 125 2.75 -28.45 17.17
C LYS A 125 3.75 -29.00 16.14
N LYS A 126 3.99 -30.33 16.14
CA LYS A 126 4.86 -30.97 15.16
C LYS A 126 4.38 -30.85 13.72
N ALA A 127 3.05 -30.75 13.52
CA ALA A 127 2.46 -30.58 12.20
C ALA A 127 2.62 -29.14 11.64
N PHE A 128 2.95 -28.18 12.49
CA PHE A 128 3.08 -26.77 12.13
C PHE A 128 4.53 -26.30 12.05
N VAL A 129 5.50 -27.21 12.19
CA VAL A 129 6.91 -26.93 12.03
C VAL A 129 7.17 -26.45 10.60
N GLY A 130 7.84 -25.33 10.47
CA GLY A 130 8.27 -24.80 9.18
C GLY A 130 9.79 -24.71 9.09
N ARG A 131 10.27 -23.96 8.13
CA ARG A 131 11.69 -23.74 7.89
C ARG A 131 12.04 -22.29 8.23
N GLU A 132 13.24 -22.05 8.73
CA GLU A 132 13.76 -20.71 8.93
C GLU A 132 14.08 -20.03 7.59
N LEU A 133 14.04 -18.71 7.57
CA LEU A 133 14.46 -17.91 6.41
C LEU A 133 15.97 -17.85 6.29
N LYS A 134 16.68 -17.92 7.41
CA LYS A 134 18.14 -17.88 7.47
C LYS A 134 18.76 -18.92 6.52
N GLY A 135 19.73 -18.47 5.72
CA GLY A 135 20.44 -19.30 4.74
C GLY A 135 19.64 -19.61 3.47
N LYS A 136 18.39 -19.14 3.36
CA LYS A 136 17.62 -19.24 2.09
C LYS A 136 18.02 -18.14 1.12
N ARG A 137 17.66 -18.33 -0.14
CA ARG A 137 17.86 -17.36 -1.21
C ARG A 137 16.51 -16.77 -1.64
N ILE A 138 16.50 -15.48 -1.86
CA ILE A 138 15.36 -14.75 -2.44
C ILE A 138 15.82 -14.02 -3.70
N GLY A 139 15.02 -14.07 -4.74
CA GLY A 139 15.20 -13.23 -5.93
C GLY A 139 14.29 -12.00 -5.82
N VAL A 140 14.85 -10.80 -5.97
CA VAL A 140 14.11 -9.55 -5.99
C VAL A 140 14.20 -8.98 -7.40
N VAL A 141 13.05 -8.92 -8.09
CA VAL A 141 12.96 -8.33 -9.44
C VAL A 141 12.64 -6.85 -9.30
N GLY A 142 13.61 -6.00 -9.62
CA GLY A 142 13.54 -4.56 -9.47
C GLY A 142 14.00 -4.06 -8.08
N LEU A 143 15.03 -3.20 -8.07
CA LEU A 143 15.61 -2.61 -6.86
C LEU A 143 15.21 -1.13 -6.70
N GLY A 144 13.94 -0.82 -6.95
CA GLY A 144 13.36 0.50 -6.68
C GLY A 144 13.07 0.72 -5.19
N ASN A 145 12.20 1.67 -4.89
CA ASN A 145 11.88 2.10 -3.51
C ASN A 145 11.42 0.96 -2.57
N VAL A 146 10.73 -0.04 -3.10
CA VAL A 146 10.27 -1.20 -2.33
C VAL A 146 11.31 -2.31 -2.37
N GLY A 147 11.75 -2.71 -3.57
CA GLY A 147 12.62 -3.86 -3.74
C GLY A 147 13.95 -3.75 -3.01
N SER A 148 14.57 -2.57 -2.99
CA SER A 148 15.79 -2.32 -2.22
C SER A 148 15.59 -2.49 -0.71
N LYS A 149 14.48 -2.01 -0.17
CA LYS A 149 14.15 -2.19 1.25
C LYS A 149 13.87 -3.65 1.60
N VAL A 150 13.17 -4.37 0.72
CA VAL A 150 12.94 -5.81 0.89
C VAL A 150 14.25 -6.59 0.86
N ALA A 151 15.11 -6.32 -0.13
CA ALA A 151 16.39 -7.00 -0.27
C ALA A 151 17.26 -6.80 0.99
N ASN A 152 17.40 -5.58 1.48
CA ASN A 152 18.17 -5.29 2.69
C ASN A 152 17.58 -6.01 3.92
N ALA A 153 16.26 -5.96 4.12
CA ALA A 153 15.62 -6.65 5.22
C ALA A 153 15.80 -8.18 5.15
N CYS A 154 15.82 -8.76 3.94
CA CYS A 154 16.10 -10.18 3.77
C CYS A 154 17.56 -10.54 4.13
N VAL A 155 18.52 -9.66 3.81
CA VAL A 155 19.93 -9.81 4.25
C VAL A 155 20.03 -9.79 5.78
N ASP A 156 19.34 -8.82 6.43
CA ASP A 156 19.29 -8.73 7.90
C ASP A 156 18.67 -9.97 8.56
N LEU A 157 17.76 -10.65 7.87
CA LEU A 157 17.18 -11.94 8.28
C LEU A 157 18.10 -13.15 7.98
N GLY A 158 19.29 -12.91 7.42
CA GLY A 158 20.29 -13.95 7.13
C GLY A 158 20.01 -14.75 5.85
N MET A 159 19.23 -14.18 4.92
CA MET A 159 18.98 -14.78 3.61
C MET A 159 20.13 -14.48 2.63
#